data_cd9b15d567b6f27728b0ea70ff175fd0
#
_entry.id   cd9b15d567b6f27728b0ea70ff175fd0
#
_cell.length_a   1.000
_cell.length_b   1.000
_cell.length_c   1.000
_cell.angle_alpha   90.00
_cell.angle_beta   90.00
_cell.angle_gamma   90.00
#
_symmetry.space_group_name_H-M   'P 1'
#
loop_
_entity.id
_entity.type
_entity.pdbx_description
1 polymer ?
#
loop_
_entity_poly.entity_id
_entity_poly.type
_entity_poly.pdbx_seq_one_letter_code
_entity_poly.pdbx_strand_id
1 'polypeptide(L)' 'MKYLLDTNIVSELRQKLPDPRVVKWLEDVPSDQVYLSCITIGELRSGALKKAKQDKIAGKLLIKWIDELISSYEEQIVLI' A
#
# COMPACT_ATOMS: atom_id res chain seq x y z
N MET A 1 -13.14 -7.95 13.64
CA MET A 1 -11.76 -7.64 14.02
C MET A 1 -11.14 -6.70 12.99
N LYS A 2 -10.42 -5.68 13.42
CA LYS A 2 -9.79 -4.70 12.51
C LYS A 2 -8.31 -5.04 12.36
N TYR A 3 -7.81 -4.90 11.13
CA TYR A 3 -6.42 -5.18 10.80
C TYR A 3 -5.74 -3.93 10.28
N LEU A 4 -4.59 -3.60 10.83
CA LEU A 4 -3.76 -2.49 10.36
C LEU A 4 -2.62 -3.08 9.52
N LEU A 5 -2.60 -2.77 8.23
CA LEU A 5 -1.55 -3.27 7.34
C LEU A 5 -0.26 -2.48 7.57
N ASP A 6 0.85 -3.20 7.70
CA ASP A 6 2.15 -2.55 7.78
C ASP A 6 2.73 -2.31 6.38
N THR A 7 3.81 -1.54 6.33
CA THR A 7 4.46 -1.16 5.08
C THR A 7 4.95 -2.37 4.31
N ASN A 8 5.45 -3.41 5.00
CA ASN A 8 5.96 -4.61 4.34
C ASN A 8 4.86 -5.37 3.61
N ILE A 9 3.69 -5.51 4.22
CA ILE A 9 2.54 -6.18 3.59
C ILE A 9 2.08 -5.41 2.36
N VAL A 10 1.95 -4.08 2.49
CA VAL A 10 1.53 -3.24 1.37
C VAL A 10 2.54 -3.28 0.23
N SER A 11 3.84 -3.23 0.55
CA SER A 11 4.91 -3.31 -0.45
C SER A 11 4.91 -4.66 -1.17
N GLU A 12 4.60 -5.76 -0.47
CA GLU A 12 4.50 -7.07 -1.09
C GLU A 12 3.39 -7.12 -2.14
N LEU A 13 2.26 -6.48 -1.86
CA LEU A 13 1.12 -6.47 -2.79
C LEU A 13 1.42 -5.79 -4.13
N ARG A 14 2.39 -4.87 -4.18
CA ARG A 14 2.75 -4.18 -5.42
C ARG A 14 3.78 -4.92 -6.26
N GLN A 15 4.33 -6.03 -5.78
CA GLN A 15 5.28 -6.83 -6.55
C GLN A 15 4.56 -7.48 -7.74
N LYS A 16 5.31 -7.79 -8.81
CA LYS A 16 4.76 -8.48 -9.97
C LYS A 16 4.23 -9.87 -9.61
N LEU A 17 4.93 -10.54 -8.71
CA LEU A 17 4.55 -11.86 -8.20
C LEU A 17 4.47 -11.78 -6.69
N PRO A 18 3.39 -11.20 -6.14
CA PRO A 18 3.25 -11.11 -4.69
C PRO A 18 3.10 -12.50 -4.06
N ASP A 19 3.50 -12.61 -2.80
CA ASP A 19 3.37 -13.86 -2.06
C ASP A 19 1.90 -14.32 -2.05
N PRO A 20 1.60 -15.51 -2.59
CA PRO A 20 0.21 -15.98 -2.66
C PRO A 20 -0.50 -16.06 -1.31
N ARG A 21 0.25 -16.27 -0.24
CA ARG A 21 -0.33 -16.34 1.12
C ARG A 21 -0.85 -14.97 1.57
N VAL A 22 -0.12 -13.92 1.22
CA VAL A 22 -0.52 -12.54 1.53
C VAL A 22 -1.77 -12.16 0.73
N VAL A 23 -1.75 -12.46 -0.57
CA VAL A 23 -2.88 -12.19 -1.47
C VAL A 23 -4.13 -12.91 -0.99
N LYS A 24 -4.01 -14.19 -0.68
CA LYS A 24 -5.15 -15.00 -0.21
C LYS A 24 -5.69 -14.47 1.11
N TRP A 25 -4.81 -14.14 2.05
CA TRP A 25 -5.23 -13.59 3.33
C TRP A 25 -6.06 -12.32 3.14
N LEU A 26 -5.58 -11.42 2.26
CA LEU A 26 -6.27 -10.16 2.00
C LEU A 26 -7.62 -10.37 1.31
N GLU A 27 -7.71 -11.36 0.41
CA GLU A 27 -8.97 -11.70 -0.25
C GLU A 27 -10.00 -12.26 0.74
N ASP A 28 -9.54 -13.01 1.74
CA ASP A 28 -10.41 -13.66 2.73
C ASP A 28 -10.89 -12.69 3.82
N VAL A 29 -10.17 -11.59 4.06
CA VAL A 29 -10.54 -10.61 5.08
C VAL A 29 -11.55 -9.62 4.50
N PRO A 30 -12.66 -9.33 5.21
CA PRO A 30 -13.60 -8.29 4.76
C PRO A 30 -12.88 -6.94 4.60
N SER A 31 -13.09 -6.29 3.47
CA SER A 31 -12.37 -5.06 3.14
C SER A 31 -12.60 -3.92 4.13
N ASP A 32 -13.77 -3.89 4.77
CA ASP A 32 -14.09 -2.88 5.78
C ASP A 32 -13.35 -3.07 7.11
N GLN A 33 -12.63 -4.17 7.27
CA GLN A 33 -11.83 -4.46 8.46
C GLN A 33 -10.34 -4.16 8.25
N VAL A 34 -9.93 -3.75 7.06
CA VAL A 34 -8.54 -3.47 6.71
C VAL A 34 -8.30 -1.96 6.76
N TYR A 35 -7.27 -1.55 7.52
CA TYR A 35 -6.93 -0.14 7.73
C TYR A 35 -5.47 0.12 7.35
N LEU A 36 -5.20 1.35 6.95
CA LEU A 36 -3.84 1.83 6.68
C LEU A 36 -3.50 2.96 7.64
N SER A 37 -2.24 3.01 8.11
CA SER A 37 -1.80 4.17 8.89
C SER A 37 -1.24 5.26 7.97
N CYS A 38 -1.36 6.51 8.38
CA CYS A 38 -0.77 7.62 7.62
C CYS A 38 0.75 7.54 7.61
N ILE A 39 1.36 6.89 8.60
CA ILE A 39 2.80 6.64 8.63
C ILE A 39 3.20 5.70 7.48
N THR A 40 2.46 4.62 7.29
CA THR A 40 2.68 3.68 6.17
C THR A 40 2.58 4.41 4.83
N ILE A 41 1.57 5.26 4.66
CA ILE A 41 1.40 6.04 3.44
C ILE A 41 2.60 6.97 3.22
N GLY A 42 3.07 7.64 4.28
CA GLY A 42 4.25 8.50 4.22
C GLY A 42 5.50 7.74 3.80
N GLU A 43 5.73 6.56 4.33
CA GLU A 43 6.85 5.71 3.97
C GLU A 43 6.78 5.28 2.50
N LEU A 44 5.61 4.91 2.03
CA LEU A 44 5.39 4.52 0.62
C LEU A 44 5.67 5.69 -0.31
N ARG A 45 5.19 6.89 0.01
CA ARG A 45 5.42 8.09 -0.78
C ARG A 45 6.90 8.48 -0.81
N SER A 46 7.57 8.39 0.32
CA SER A 46 9.00 8.66 0.41
C SER A 46 9.79 7.70 -0.49
N GLY A 47 9.45 6.42 -0.46
CA GLY A 47 10.06 5.42 -1.33
C GLY A 47 9.81 5.69 -2.80
N ALA A 48 8.59 6.12 -3.16
CA ALA A 48 8.22 6.46 -4.53
C ALA A 48 9.02 7.66 -5.05
N LEU A 49 9.22 8.69 -4.22
CA LEU A 49 10.01 9.85 -4.58
C LEU A 49 11.48 9.49 -4.82
N LYS A 50 12.04 8.63 -3.99
CA LYS A 50 13.40 8.10 -4.18
C LYS A 50 13.50 7.32 -5.49
N LYS A 51 12.52 6.48 -5.77
CA LYS A 51 12.48 5.70 -7.01
C LYS A 51 12.39 6.61 -8.23
N ALA A 52 11.61 7.69 -8.16
CA ALA A 52 11.45 8.64 -9.25
C ALA A 52 12.76 9.35 -9.60
N LYS A 53 13.68 9.52 -8.63
CA LYS A 53 14.99 10.10 -8.88
C LYS A 53 15.89 9.15 -9.67
N GLN A 54 15.71 7.86 -9.51
CA GLN A 54 16.50 6.83 -10.20
C GLN A 54 15.86 6.41 -11.52
N ASP A 55 14.53 6.31 -11.54
CA ASP A 55 13.76 5.88 -12.70
C ASP A 55 12.42 6.65 -12.69
N LYS A 56 12.35 7.64 -13.55
CA LYS A 56 11.22 8.57 -13.61
C LYS A 56 9.91 7.86 -13.94
N ILE A 57 9.94 6.91 -14.85
CA ILE A 57 8.75 6.15 -15.29
C ILE A 57 8.26 5.24 -14.16
N ALA A 58 9.17 4.48 -13.56
CA ALA A 58 8.83 3.60 -12.45
C ALA A 58 8.30 4.38 -11.25
N GLY A 59 8.90 5.55 -10.96
CA GLY A 59 8.43 6.42 -9.89
C GLY A 59 7.02 6.93 -10.12
N LYS A 60 6.69 7.33 -11.35
CA LYS A 60 5.34 7.78 -11.69
C LYS A 60 4.30 6.68 -11.52
N LEU A 61 4.63 5.47 -11.96
CA LEU A 61 3.73 4.31 -11.81
C LEU A 61 3.50 3.98 -10.34
N LEU A 62 4.54 4.07 -9.53
CA LEU A 62 4.44 3.81 -8.10
C LEU A 62 3.59 4.87 -7.39
N ILE A 63 3.76 6.15 -7.72
CA ILE A 63 2.95 7.23 -7.17
C ILE A 63 1.47 7.03 -7.53
N LYS A 64 1.20 6.68 -8.79
CA LYS A 64 -0.15 6.41 -9.24
C LYS A 64 -0.78 5.24 -8.46
N TRP A 65 -0.03 4.17 -8.24
CA TRP A 65 -0.48 3.03 -7.46
C TRP A 65 -0.82 3.43 -6.01
N ILE A 66 0.02 4.26 -5.40
CA ILE A 66 -0.22 4.76 -4.04
C ILE A 66 -1.48 5.61 -3.99
N ASP A 67 -1.71 6.49 -4.96
CA ASP A 67 -2.91 7.31 -5.01
C ASP A 67 -4.17 6.46 -5.16
N GLU A 68 -4.11 5.41 -5.96
CA GLU A 68 -5.22 4.45 -6.10
C GLU A 68 -5.48 3.69 -4.79
N LEU A 69 -4.41 3.32 -4.08
CA LEU A 69 -4.51 2.66 -2.78
C LEU A 69 -5.19 3.57 -1.76
N ILE A 70 -4.78 4.84 -1.70
CA ILE A 70 -5.37 5.83 -0.78
C ILE A 70 -6.86 5.99 -1.09
N SER A 71 -7.23 6.09 -2.35
CA SER A 71 -8.63 6.21 -2.75
C SER A 71 -9.45 4.99 -2.34
N SER A 72 -8.88 3.80 -2.49
CA SER A 72 -9.55 2.55 -2.13
C SER A 72 -9.81 2.42 -0.63
N TYR A 73 -8.95 3.00 0.20
CA TYR A 73 -9.05 2.91 1.66
C TYR A 73 -9.31 4.26 2.32
N GLU A 74 -9.94 5.18 1.60
CA GLU A 74 -10.13 6.57 2.03
C GLU A 74 -10.71 6.70 3.43
N GLU A 75 -11.74 5.90 3.76
CA GLU A 75 -12.39 5.93 5.07
C GLU A 75 -11.70 5.04 6.11
N GLN A 76 -10.64 4.34 5.71
CA GLN A 76 -9.95 3.35 6.53
C GLN A 76 -8.49 3.75 6.80
N ILE A 77 -8.18 5.03 6.71
CA ILE A 77 -6.86 5.57 7.01
C ILE A 77 -6.91 6.12 8.43
N VAL A 78 -5.99 5.63 9.28
CA VAL A 78 -5.91 6.07 10.68
C VAL A 78 -4.71 6.97 10.88
N LEU A 79 -4.91 8.00 11.71
CA LEU A 79 -3.86 8.94 12.10
C LEU A 79 -3.18 8.38 13.35
N ILE A 80 -1.96 7.94 13.18
CA ILE A 80 -1.16 7.42 14.28
C ILE A 80 0.10 8.26 14.43
#